data_bb7181e7966014a334d7a3ef378478e2
#
_entry.id   bb7181e7966014a334d7a3ef378478e2
#
_cell.length_a   1.000
_cell.length_b   1.000
_cell.length_c   1.000
_cell.angle_alpha   90.00
_cell.angle_beta   90.00
_cell.angle_gamma   90.00
#
_symmetry.space_group_name_H-M   'P 1'
#
loop_
_entity.id
_entity.type
_entity.pdbx_description
1 polymer ?
#
loop_
_entity_poly.entity_id
_entity_poly.type
_entity_poly.pdbx_seq_one_letter_code
_entity_poly.pdbx_strand_id
1 'polypeptide(L)'
;MKKFLVPLCLLFALVGAVQLCAADRKSGNYTDVYSGELTTFNYLVTGSENEQAVAANCIDTIIEYDRFGVMKPCLATSWTISDDGTVYTFKLRQGVMWYTWQGKEYSEVTAQDWVDAAKYLCTKDNASLTADVFYGVVKNAEDYFNGKTTDFSQVGVKAKDKYTLEYTLNKAYPYFLSMLSYVCFLPMNGKFYAEAGPKWGTDNKTILYNGAYIVSLWDPQSSREMSRNEKYWDRGNVFIPKIVMRYNKEALTLSPELFLRGEIGMSAIPSSVLDTWMKDPAKKAQIHPVRPTYYSYFYAFNFNPKFDAQYEPDNWSIAVNNRNFRESIFHALDRRAAMLTDEPYTPDRRITNTLTPRYFVNAGGKDYVDMGDLAAFSKTDSFNKDLALKFKAAAMKDLAGKAKFPVKILMPYRADNLNGWANRAQVVQQQLESLLGKDYIQVIPVGFPATGFLGATRRAGNYAIQECNWGPDYADPSTYTDPFYTGSNYNWPEKAQGYMDANGKTKWENLVDWANAETKDMAKRLQLFAKAESFFIGEAFVIPYALGGGGYEASKLEPFAAAFSPFGMSNLKYKGQIVMAKSLSTEEYQKLEAQWIKDREAALSANK
;
A
#
# COMPACT_ATOMS: atom_id res chain seq x y z
N MET A 1 -30.21 -57.05 31.58
CA MET A 1 -30.53 -56.32 30.36
C MET A 1 -31.38 -55.09 30.70
N LYS A 2 -30.78 -53.94 30.83
CA LYS A 2 -31.50 -52.64 30.85
C LYS A 2 -30.59 -51.65 30.15
N LYS A 3 -31.03 -51.14 28.96
CA LYS A 3 -30.39 -50.11 28.18
C LYS A 3 -30.66 -48.78 28.85
N PHE A 4 -29.63 -48.02 29.23
CA PHE A 4 -29.75 -46.63 29.58
C PHE A 4 -29.42 -45.78 28.35
N LEU A 5 -30.44 -45.10 27.83
CA LEU A 5 -30.27 -43.97 26.92
C LEU A 5 -29.88 -42.73 27.76
N VAL A 6 -28.75 -42.11 27.40
CA VAL A 6 -28.37 -40.80 27.89
C VAL A 6 -28.78 -39.79 26.81
N PRO A 7 -29.61 -38.78 27.09
CA PRO A 7 -29.89 -37.75 26.11
C PRO A 7 -28.72 -36.75 26.05
N LEU A 8 -28.20 -36.55 24.85
CA LEU A 8 -27.18 -35.58 24.51
C LEU A 8 -27.86 -34.17 24.52
N CYS A 9 -27.72 -33.41 25.61
CA CYS A 9 -28.10 -32.02 25.66
C CYS A 9 -27.12 -31.19 24.84
N LEU A 10 -27.54 -30.74 23.65
CA LEU A 10 -26.86 -29.69 22.89
C LEU A 10 -26.95 -28.37 23.65
N LEU A 11 -25.85 -27.95 24.25
CA LEU A 11 -25.66 -26.59 24.71
C LEU A 11 -25.37 -25.73 23.46
N PHE A 12 -26.41 -25.09 22.92
CA PHE A 12 -26.23 -23.96 22.00
C PHE A 12 -25.78 -22.76 22.84
N ALA A 13 -24.47 -22.49 22.84
CA ALA A 13 -23.97 -21.19 23.25
C ALA A 13 -24.44 -20.16 22.24
N LEU A 14 -25.38 -19.30 22.64
CA LEU A 14 -25.73 -18.08 21.92
C LEU A 14 -24.51 -17.15 21.90
N VAL A 15 -23.66 -17.28 20.90
CA VAL A 15 -22.84 -16.18 20.45
C VAL A 15 -23.78 -15.31 19.62
N GLY A 16 -24.23 -14.22 20.21
CA GLY A 16 -25.00 -13.18 19.55
C GLY A 16 -24.15 -12.46 18.51
N ALA A 17 -23.79 -13.14 17.43
CA ALA A 17 -23.42 -12.49 16.19
C ALA A 17 -24.69 -11.83 15.65
N VAL A 18 -24.75 -10.50 15.71
CA VAL A 18 -25.68 -9.74 14.89
C VAL A 18 -25.28 -10.00 13.44
N GLN A 19 -25.72 -11.13 12.89
CA GLN A 19 -25.85 -11.32 11.47
C GLN A 19 -26.99 -10.39 11.05
N LEU A 20 -26.64 -9.13 10.70
CA LEU A 20 -27.49 -8.34 9.83
C LEU A 20 -27.61 -9.16 8.54
N CYS A 21 -28.77 -9.79 8.36
CA CYS A 21 -29.10 -10.53 7.14
C CYS A 21 -28.80 -9.66 5.94
N ALA A 22 -27.99 -10.17 5.01
CA ALA A 22 -27.63 -9.51 3.75
C ALA A 22 -28.84 -9.16 2.86
N ALA A 23 -30.03 -9.65 3.20
CA ALA A 23 -31.25 -9.54 2.40
C ALA A 23 -31.90 -8.13 2.36
N ASP A 24 -31.56 -7.21 3.27
CA ASP A 24 -32.22 -5.89 3.39
C ASP A 24 -31.29 -4.67 3.25
N ARG A 25 -30.03 -4.86 2.86
CA ARG A 25 -29.10 -3.73 2.64
C ARG A 25 -29.38 -3.06 1.29
N LYS A 26 -30.37 -2.17 1.26
CA LYS A 26 -30.59 -1.27 0.13
C LYS A 26 -29.72 -0.04 0.28
N SER A 27 -28.87 0.22 -0.72
CA SER A 27 -28.09 1.45 -0.82
C SER A 27 -28.65 2.32 -1.95
N GLY A 28 -28.57 3.65 -1.80
CA GLY A 28 -28.83 4.60 -2.87
C GLY A 28 -27.65 4.65 -3.86
N ASN A 29 -27.82 5.45 -4.91
CA ASN A 29 -26.72 5.80 -5.80
C ASN A 29 -25.67 6.60 -5.03
N TYR A 30 -24.42 6.46 -5.45
CA TYR A 30 -23.30 7.24 -4.93
C TYR A 30 -22.88 8.26 -5.99
N THR A 31 -22.75 9.52 -5.60
CA THR A 31 -22.27 10.60 -6.46
C THR A 31 -21.06 11.26 -5.82
N ASP A 32 -20.02 11.53 -6.62
CA ASP A 32 -18.83 12.23 -6.18
C ASP A 32 -18.24 13.08 -7.29
N VAL A 33 -17.17 13.84 -6.98
CA VAL A 33 -16.42 14.67 -7.91
C VAL A 33 -14.98 14.20 -8.04
N TYR A 34 -14.37 14.44 -9.19
CA TYR A 34 -12.96 14.14 -9.45
C TYR A 34 -12.29 15.23 -10.29
N SER A 35 -10.97 15.38 -10.17
CA SER A 35 -10.18 16.34 -10.96
C SER A 35 -9.17 15.68 -11.91
N GLY A 36 -8.80 14.42 -11.64
CA GLY A 36 -7.87 13.65 -12.48
C GLY A 36 -8.60 12.81 -13.50
N GLU A 37 -8.41 13.07 -14.80
CA GLU A 37 -9.07 12.31 -15.87
C GLU A 37 -8.38 10.95 -16.10
N LEU A 38 -9.14 9.98 -16.63
CA LEU A 38 -8.61 8.71 -17.11
C LEU A 38 -7.87 8.93 -18.43
N THR A 39 -6.68 8.38 -18.54
CA THR A 39 -5.88 8.44 -19.78
C THR A 39 -6.10 7.22 -20.66
N THR A 40 -6.54 6.10 -20.07
CA THR A 40 -6.76 4.84 -20.78
C THR A 40 -7.71 3.92 -20.00
N PHE A 41 -8.41 3.05 -20.73
CA PHE A 41 -9.10 1.88 -20.18
C PHE A 41 -8.28 0.59 -20.33
N ASN A 42 -7.08 0.69 -20.91
CA ASN A 42 -6.15 -0.43 -20.99
C ASN A 42 -5.50 -0.69 -19.63
N TYR A 43 -6.18 -1.47 -18.80
CA TYR A 43 -5.75 -1.77 -17.43
C TYR A 43 -4.46 -2.59 -17.37
N LEU A 44 -4.05 -3.26 -18.45
CA LEU A 44 -2.81 -4.05 -18.46
C LEU A 44 -1.54 -3.20 -18.70
N VAL A 45 -1.67 -1.92 -19.06
CA VAL A 45 -0.50 -1.05 -19.27
C VAL A 45 -0.39 0.08 -18.26
N THR A 46 -1.45 0.38 -17.51
CA THR A 46 -1.46 1.53 -16.61
C THR A 46 -0.75 1.25 -15.29
N GLY A 47 0.00 2.26 -14.80
CA GLY A 47 0.51 2.32 -13.42
C GLY A 47 -0.25 3.35 -12.55
N SER A 48 -1.36 3.93 -13.07
CA SER A 48 -2.09 5.01 -12.39
C SER A 48 -3.23 4.45 -11.52
N GLU A 49 -3.36 4.97 -10.30
CA GLU A 49 -4.41 4.59 -9.36
C GLU A 49 -5.82 4.94 -9.89
N ASN A 50 -5.95 6.01 -10.68
CA ASN A 50 -7.25 6.42 -11.25
C ASN A 50 -7.84 5.33 -12.17
N GLU A 51 -7.02 4.77 -13.05
CA GLU A 51 -7.41 3.68 -13.95
C GLU A 51 -7.56 2.36 -13.19
N GLN A 52 -6.67 2.10 -12.22
CA GLN A 52 -6.76 0.90 -11.37
C GLN A 52 -8.04 0.89 -10.54
N ALA A 53 -8.53 2.05 -10.06
CA ALA A 53 -9.80 2.15 -9.34
C ALA A 53 -11.00 1.76 -10.22
N VAL A 54 -10.98 2.10 -11.51
CA VAL A 54 -12.00 1.63 -12.46
C VAL A 54 -11.84 0.14 -12.72
N ALA A 55 -10.63 -0.33 -13.01
CA ALA A 55 -10.36 -1.76 -13.26
C ALA A 55 -10.78 -2.65 -12.09
N ALA A 56 -10.48 -2.26 -10.84
CA ALA A 56 -10.83 -3.01 -9.64
C ALA A 56 -12.33 -3.27 -9.47
N ASN A 57 -13.17 -2.39 -10.00
CA ASN A 57 -14.63 -2.50 -9.95
C ASN A 57 -15.25 -3.20 -11.15
N CYS A 58 -14.51 -3.23 -12.26
CA CYS A 58 -15.04 -3.66 -13.55
C CYS A 58 -14.47 -5.00 -14.02
N ILE A 59 -13.31 -5.40 -13.51
CA ILE A 59 -12.64 -6.66 -13.86
C ILE A 59 -12.32 -7.41 -12.55
N ASP A 60 -12.79 -8.64 -12.44
CA ASP A 60 -12.53 -9.48 -11.29
C ASP A 60 -11.15 -10.16 -11.36
N THR A 61 -10.59 -10.38 -10.20
CA THR A 61 -9.31 -11.06 -9.95
C THR A 61 -9.52 -12.57 -9.74
N ILE A 62 -8.42 -13.33 -9.69
CA ILE A 62 -8.46 -14.77 -9.35
C ILE A 62 -8.94 -14.97 -7.91
N ILE A 63 -8.38 -14.18 -6.98
CA ILE A 63 -8.74 -14.13 -5.55
C ILE A 63 -9.19 -12.71 -5.19
N GLU A 64 -9.86 -12.54 -4.08
CA GLU A 64 -10.20 -11.23 -3.53
C GLU A 64 -9.98 -11.20 -2.02
N TYR A 65 -10.14 -10.04 -1.40
CA TYR A 65 -10.10 -9.87 0.05
C TYR A 65 -11.47 -9.40 0.55
N ASP A 66 -11.87 -9.91 1.72
CA ASP A 66 -13.06 -9.42 2.40
C ASP A 66 -12.78 -8.12 3.19
N ARG A 67 -13.80 -7.61 3.88
CA ARG A 67 -13.70 -6.38 4.68
C ARG A 67 -12.70 -6.45 5.84
N PHE A 68 -12.24 -7.63 6.21
CA PHE A 68 -11.25 -7.86 7.26
C PHE A 68 -9.84 -8.15 6.72
N GLY A 69 -9.68 -8.17 5.41
CA GLY A 69 -8.41 -8.53 4.77
C GLY A 69 -8.13 -10.03 4.78
N VAL A 70 -9.17 -10.85 4.90
CA VAL A 70 -9.07 -12.30 4.72
C VAL A 70 -9.20 -12.61 3.25
N MET A 71 -8.24 -13.38 2.70
CA MET A 71 -8.26 -13.83 1.31
C MET A 71 -9.44 -14.76 1.07
N LYS A 72 -10.15 -14.54 -0.03
CA LYS A 72 -11.33 -15.29 -0.45
C LYS A 72 -11.22 -15.73 -1.92
N PRO A 73 -11.87 -16.84 -2.29
CA PRO A 73 -12.13 -17.18 -3.68
C PRO A 73 -12.89 -16.06 -4.40
N CYS A 74 -12.43 -15.71 -5.62
CA CYS A 74 -13.17 -14.82 -6.53
C CYS A 74 -13.46 -15.55 -7.85
N LEU A 75 -12.73 -15.31 -8.94
CA LEU A 75 -12.90 -16.10 -10.17
C LEU A 75 -12.35 -17.53 -10.04
N ALA A 76 -11.36 -17.77 -9.19
CA ALA A 76 -11.05 -19.14 -8.75
C ALA A 76 -11.98 -19.57 -7.61
N THR A 77 -12.45 -20.81 -7.64
CA THR A 77 -13.22 -21.45 -6.56
C THR A 77 -12.33 -22.19 -5.58
N SER A 78 -11.16 -22.64 -6.04
CA SER A 78 -10.14 -23.32 -5.24
C SER A 78 -8.80 -23.29 -5.95
N TRP A 79 -7.73 -23.60 -5.23
CA TRP A 79 -6.38 -23.75 -5.78
C TRP A 79 -5.57 -24.76 -5.01
N THR A 80 -4.51 -25.27 -5.66
CA THR A 80 -3.49 -26.12 -5.08
C THR A 80 -2.11 -25.55 -5.34
N ILE A 81 -1.17 -25.82 -4.45
CA ILE A 81 0.22 -25.38 -4.53
C ILE A 81 1.09 -26.62 -4.48
N SER A 82 2.09 -26.73 -5.36
CA SER A 82 3.07 -27.83 -5.32
C SER A 82 3.92 -27.81 -4.05
N ASP A 83 4.49 -28.95 -3.67
CA ASP A 83 5.29 -29.09 -2.44
C ASP A 83 6.52 -28.16 -2.40
N ASP A 84 7.05 -27.81 -3.57
CA ASP A 84 8.17 -26.88 -3.72
C ASP A 84 7.73 -25.42 -3.77
N GLY A 85 6.42 -25.14 -3.74
CA GLY A 85 5.86 -23.80 -3.75
C GLY A 85 5.98 -23.07 -5.09
N THR A 86 6.30 -23.75 -6.19
CA THR A 86 6.55 -23.12 -7.50
C THR A 86 5.40 -23.23 -8.49
N VAL A 87 4.46 -24.17 -8.30
CA VAL A 87 3.32 -24.38 -9.21
C VAL A 87 2.01 -24.13 -8.47
N TYR A 88 1.20 -23.25 -9.01
CA TYR A 88 -0.13 -22.89 -8.52
C TYR A 88 -1.18 -23.27 -9.56
N THR A 89 -2.13 -24.13 -9.19
CA THR A 89 -3.22 -24.58 -10.07
C THR A 89 -4.56 -24.11 -9.52
N PHE A 90 -5.26 -23.28 -10.30
CA PHE A 90 -6.54 -22.67 -9.94
C PHE A 90 -7.69 -23.34 -10.70
N LYS A 91 -8.77 -23.66 -9.98
CA LYS A 91 -10.05 -24.08 -10.56
C LYS A 91 -10.96 -22.87 -10.66
N LEU A 92 -11.33 -22.50 -11.89
CA LEU A 92 -12.12 -21.31 -12.16
C LEU A 92 -13.61 -21.56 -11.98
N ARG A 93 -14.34 -20.50 -11.63
CA ARG A 93 -15.79 -20.45 -11.56
C ARG A 93 -16.37 -20.57 -12.96
N GLN A 94 -17.31 -21.50 -13.15
CA GLN A 94 -18.01 -21.69 -14.40
C GLN A 94 -19.20 -20.72 -14.52
N GLY A 95 -19.61 -20.38 -15.74
CA GLY A 95 -20.74 -19.53 -16.01
C GLY A 95 -20.52 -18.04 -15.78
N VAL A 96 -19.29 -17.61 -15.48
CA VAL A 96 -18.98 -16.18 -15.40
C VAL A 96 -18.79 -15.65 -16.82
N MET A 97 -19.52 -14.57 -17.17
CA MET A 97 -19.52 -14.01 -18.50
C MET A 97 -18.73 -12.70 -18.60
N TRP A 98 -18.17 -12.47 -19.76
CA TRP A 98 -17.75 -11.15 -20.20
C TRP A 98 -18.95 -10.37 -20.73
N TYR A 99 -19.03 -9.09 -20.41
CA TYR A 99 -20.11 -8.19 -20.81
C TYR A 99 -19.57 -7.00 -21.59
N THR A 100 -20.34 -6.52 -22.57
CA THR A 100 -20.09 -5.23 -23.22
C THR A 100 -20.48 -4.07 -22.29
N TRP A 101 -20.10 -2.85 -22.64
CA TRP A 101 -20.47 -1.63 -21.91
C TRP A 101 -22.00 -1.43 -21.77
N GLN A 102 -22.81 -2.09 -22.60
CA GLN A 102 -24.27 -2.10 -22.54
C GLN A 102 -24.84 -3.22 -21.63
N GLY A 103 -23.98 -4.02 -20.99
CA GLY A 103 -24.40 -5.18 -20.19
C GLY A 103 -24.85 -6.38 -21.00
N LYS A 104 -24.54 -6.43 -22.30
CA LYS A 104 -24.82 -7.59 -23.16
C LYS A 104 -23.72 -8.65 -22.97
N GLU A 105 -24.12 -9.90 -22.79
CA GLU A 105 -23.20 -11.03 -22.73
C GLU A 105 -22.40 -11.17 -24.04
N TYR A 106 -21.10 -11.43 -23.90
CA TYR A 106 -20.19 -11.63 -25.03
C TYR A 106 -19.69 -13.09 -25.08
N SER A 107 -18.94 -13.53 -24.07
CA SER A 107 -18.45 -14.89 -23.97
C SER A 107 -18.18 -15.24 -22.50
N GLU A 108 -18.02 -16.52 -22.21
CA GLU A 108 -17.66 -16.98 -20.87
C GLU A 108 -16.18 -16.69 -20.58
N VAL A 109 -15.87 -16.36 -19.30
CA VAL A 109 -14.49 -16.21 -18.81
C VAL A 109 -13.84 -17.59 -18.69
N THR A 110 -12.64 -17.72 -19.23
CA THR A 110 -11.91 -18.98 -19.28
C THR A 110 -10.46 -18.81 -18.84
N ALA A 111 -9.75 -19.92 -18.58
CA ALA A 111 -8.34 -19.89 -18.23
C ALA A 111 -7.45 -19.25 -19.33
N GLN A 112 -7.90 -19.32 -20.59
CA GLN A 112 -7.20 -18.72 -21.72
C GLN A 112 -7.11 -17.20 -21.59
N ASP A 113 -8.08 -16.55 -20.95
CA ASP A 113 -8.10 -15.08 -20.81
C ASP A 113 -6.92 -14.57 -19.98
N TRP A 114 -6.38 -15.35 -19.04
CA TRP A 114 -5.14 -15.04 -18.30
C TRP A 114 -3.89 -15.27 -19.14
N VAL A 115 -3.89 -16.29 -19.98
CA VAL A 115 -2.77 -16.56 -20.91
C VAL A 115 -2.65 -15.43 -21.94
N ASP A 116 -3.79 -14.99 -22.47
CA ASP A 116 -3.85 -13.88 -23.44
C ASP A 116 -3.42 -12.55 -22.80
N ALA A 117 -3.89 -12.28 -21.56
CA ALA A 117 -3.47 -11.11 -20.78
C ALA A 117 -1.96 -11.10 -20.51
N ALA A 118 -1.41 -12.23 -20.07
CA ALA A 118 0.02 -12.37 -19.79
C ALA A 118 0.88 -12.19 -21.04
N LYS A 119 0.43 -12.72 -22.17
CA LYS A 119 1.12 -12.53 -23.46
C LYS A 119 1.11 -11.06 -23.86
N TYR A 120 -0.04 -10.39 -23.73
CA TYR A 120 -0.17 -8.96 -23.98
C TYR A 120 0.78 -8.14 -23.09
N LEU A 121 0.73 -8.38 -21.79
CA LEU A 121 1.53 -7.70 -20.77
C LEU A 121 3.03 -7.87 -21.00
N CYS A 122 3.48 -9.08 -21.35
CA CYS A 122 4.89 -9.41 -21.60
C CYS A 122 5.36 -9.04 -23.03
N THR A 123 4.50 -8.50 -23.88
CA THR A 123 4.91 -7.93 -25.17
C THR A 123 5.45 -6.52 -24.93
N LYS A 124 6.76 -6.35 -25.06
CA LYS A 124 7.49 -5.11 -24.69
C LYS A 124 6.94 -3.86 -25.36
N ASP A 125 6.50 -3.99 -26.62
CA ASP A 125 5.96 -2.87 -27.40
C ASP A 125 4.64 -2.31 -26.85
N ASN A 126 3.93 -3.07 -26.01
CA ASN A 126 2.74 -2.60 -25.32
C ASN A 126 3.06 -1.65 -24.15
N ALA A 127 4.33 -1.52 -23.77
CA ALA A 127 4.84 -0.56 -22.78
C ALA A 127 4.11 -0.59 -21.43
N SER A 128 3.79 -1.78 -20.92
CA SER A 128 3.14 -1.92 -19.62
C SER A 128 4.05 -1.43 -18.50
N LEU A 129 3.51 -0.56 -17.63
CA LEU A 129 4.20 0.01 -16.47
C LEU A 129 4.24 -0.93 -15.26
N THR A 130 3.57 -2.09 -15.34
CA THR A 130 3.49 -3.09 -14.26
C THR A 130 3.94 -4.48 -14.71
N ALA A 131 4.52 -4.58 -15.91
CA ALA A 131 5.00 -5.85 -16.44
C ALA A 131 6.11 -6.48 -15.59
N ASP A 132 6.96 -5.66 -14.97
CA ASP A 132 8.05 -6.09 -14.09
C ASP A 132 7.56 -6.87 -12.86
N VAL A 133 6.43 -6.48 -12.29
CA VAL A 133 5.78 -7.21 -11.19
C VAL A 133 5.39 -8.64 -11.62
N PHE A 134 4.95 -8.81 -12.85
CA PHE A 134 4.58 -10.12 -13.42
C PHE A 134 5.80 -10.93 -13.84
N TYR A 135 6.66 -10.37 -14.71
CA TYR A 135 7.77 -11.13 -15.26
C TYR A 135 8.87 -11.44 -14.23
N GLY A 136 8.96 -10.66 -13.16
CA GLY A 136 9.88 -10.90 -12.04
C GLY A 136 9.60 -12.20 -11.28
N VAL A 137 8.37 -12.73 -11.34
CA VAL A 137 7.96 -13.91 -10.59
C VAL A 137 7.55 -15.11 -11.46
N VAL A 138 6.99 -14.88 -12.65
CA VAL A 138 6.50 -15.94 -13.53
C VAL A 138 7.65 -16.51 -14.38
N LYS A 139 7.80 -17.82 -14.38
CA LYS A 139 8.89 -18.53 -15.08
C LYS A 139 8.96 -18.14 -16.56
N ASN A 140 10.16 -17.83 -17.04
CA ASN A 140 10.48 -17.45 -18.43
C ASN A 140 9.76 -16.18 -18.95
N ALA A 141 8.98 -15.48 -18.14
CA ALA A 141 8.27 -14.27 -18.57
C ALA A 141 9.24 -13.11 -18.86
N GLU A 142 10.30 -12.95 -18.05
CA GLU A 142 11.35 -11.96 -18.27
C GLU A 142 12.15 -12.24 -19.56
N ASP A 143 12.47 -13.51 -19.84
CA ASP A 143 13.17 -13.89 -21.07
C ASP A 143 12.32 -13.61 -22.31
N TYR A 144 11.00 -13.84 -22.22
CA TYR A 144 10.08 -13.47 -23.28
C TYR A 144 9.99 -11.95 -23.46
N PHE A 145 9.83 -11.19 -22.37
CA PHE A 145 9.77 -9.72 -22.38
C PHE A 145 11.03 -9.09 -22.99
N ASN A 146 12.21 -9.65 -22.69
CA ASN A 146 13.49 -9.19 -23.20
C ASN A 146 13.86 -9.75 -24.59
N GLY A 147 12.97 -10.55 -25.21
CA GLY A 147 13.19 -11.10 -26.56
C GLY A 147 14.23 -12.23 -26.64
N LYS A 148 14.63 -12.82 -25.50
CA LYS A 148 15.52 -14.00 -25.46
C LYS A 148 14.82 -15.26 -25.98
N THR A 149 13.50 -15.31 -25.84
CA THR A 149 12.62 -16.31 -26.45
C THR A 149 11.41 -15.61 -27.08
N THR A 150 10.92 -16.12 -28.20
CA THR A 150 9.70 -15.68 -28.88
C THR A 150 8.55 -16.66 -28.71
N ASP A 151 8.81 -17.82 -28.12
CA ASP A 151 7.81 -18.86 -27.85
C ASP A 151 7.14 -18.63 -26.49
N PHE A 152 5.96 -18.01 -26.51
CA PHE A 152 5.18 -17.74 -25.30
C PHE A 152 4.74 -19.02 -24.57
N SER A 153 4.69 -20.18 -25.27
CA SER A 153 4.32 -21.46 -24.63
C SER A 153 5.28 -21.90 -23.53
N GLN A 154 6.50 -21.32 -23.50
CA GLN A 154 7.50 -21.56 -22.46
C GLN A 154 7.28 -20.72 -21.20
N VAL A 155 6.44 -19.68 -21.27
CA VAL A 155 6.11 -18.84 -20.13
C VAL A 155 5.22 -19.61 -19.15
N GLY A 156 5.47 -19.41 -17.87
CA GLY A 156 4.85 -20.15 -16.76
C GLY A 156 3.39 -19.79 -16.49
N VAL A 157 2.57 -19.51 -17.51
CA VAL A 157 1.12 -19.34 -17.39
C VAL A 157 0.42 -20.18 -18.45
N LYS A 158 -0.49 -21.07 -18.04
CA LYS A 158 -1.11 -22.04 -18.96
C LYS A 158 -2.57 -22.30 -18.62
N ALA A 159 -3.40 -22.33 -19.67
CA ALA A 159 -4.74 -22.93 -19.60
C ALA A 159 -4.60 -24.45 -19.81
N LYS A 160 -4.72 -25.23 -18.73
CA LYS A 160 -4.68 -26.72 -18.80
C LYS A 160 -5.94 -27.28 -19.44
N ASP A 161 -7.04 -26.63 -19.18
CA ASP A 161 -8.35 -26.80 -19.80
C ASP A 161 -9.14 -25.48 -19.67
N LYS A 162 -10.40 -25.45 -20.10
CA LYS A 162 -11.25 -24.27 -20.10
C LYS A 162 -11.33 -23.57 -18.73
N TYR A 163 -11.26 -24.32 -17.63
CA TYR A 163 -11.49 -23.83 -16.27
C TYR A 163 -10.33 -24.14 -15.31
N THR A 164 -9.18 -24.56 -15.83
CA THR A 164 -7.99 -24.83 -15.02
C THR A 164 -6.85 -23.96 -15.50
N LEU A 165 -6.48 -22.98 -14.68
CA LEU A 165 -5.35 -22.09 -14.88
C LEU A 165 -4.17 -22.55 -14.03
N GLU A 166 -2.97 -22.63 -14.62
CA GLU A 166 -1.74 -22.99 -13.93
C GLU A 166 -0.71 -21.87 -14.08
N TYR A 167 -0.12 -21.45 -12.95
CA TYR A 167 1.07 -20.61 -12.91
C TYR A 167 2.27 -21.46 -12.45
N THR A 168 3.39 -21.34 -13.16
CA THR A 168 4.71 -21.83 -12.75
C THR A 168 5.60 -20.63 -12.47
N LEU A 169 6.18 -20.56 -11.29
CA LEU A 169 7.03 -19.45 -10.85
C LEU A 169 8.51 -19.80 -11.09
N ASN A 170 9.38 -18.78 -11.14
CA ASN A 170 10.82 -18.98 -11.27
C ASN A 170 11.48 -19.49 -9.96
N LYS A 171 10.84 -19.24 -8.81
CA LYS A 171 11.15 -19.79 -7.47
C LYS A 171 9.90 -19.77 -6.60
N ALA A 172 9.96 -20.30 -5.39
CA ALA A 172 8.87 -20.19 -4.42
C ALA A 172 8.74 -18.76 -3.91
N TYR A 173 7.52 -18.19 -4.03
CA TYR A 173 7.13 -16.89 -3.48
C TYR A 173 5.93 -17.12 -2.55
N PRO A 174 6.10 -17.18 -1.23
CA PRO A 174 5.00 -17.45 -0.30
C PRO A 174 3.85 -16.45 -0.38
N TYR A 175 4.12 -15.26 -0.90
CA TYR A 175 3.16 -14.17 -1.06
C TYR A 175 2.51 -14.11 -2.46
N PHE A 176 2.81 -15.05 -3.36
CA PHE A 176 2.32 -15.01 -4.75
C PHE A 176 0.79 -14.86 -4.85
N LEU A 177 0.03 -15.55 -3.97
CA LEU A 177 -1.43 -15.39 -3.97
C LEU A 177 -1.86 -13.93 -3.76
N SER A 178 -1.15 -13.16 -2.95
CA SER A 178 -1.47 -11.75 -2.71
C SER A 178 -1.25 -10.88 -3.95
N MET A 179 -0.26 -11.21 -4.77
CA MET A 179 0.04 -10.51 -6.02
C MET A 179 -1.10 -10.64 -7.04
N LEU A 180 -1.88 -11.74 -6.99
CA LEU A 180 -3.01 -12.00 -7.90
C LEU A 180 -4.17 -11.00 -7.74
N SER A 181 -4.13 -10.14 -6.74
CA SER A 181 -5.06 -9.03 -6.56
C SER A 181 -4.58 -7.73 -7.24
N TYR A 182 -3.47 -7.76 -7.95
CA TYR A 182 -2.91 -6.58 -8.62
C TYR A 182 -3.23 -6.57 -10.13
N VAL A 183 -3.17 -5.38 -10.74
CA VAL A 183 -3.66 -5.10 -12.10
C VAL A 183 -3.00 -5.96 -13.18
N CYS A 184 -1.73 -6.28 -13.06
CA CYS A 184 -0.98 -7.10 -14.05
C CYS A 184 -1.39 -8.58 -14.06
N PHE A 185 -2.22 -9.03 -13.11
CA PHE A 185 -2.77 -10.40 -13.06
C PHE A 185 -4.24 -10.47 -13.46
N LEU A 186 -4.83 -9.38 -13.98
CA LEU A 186 -6.21 -9.39 -14.47
C LEU A 186 -6.32 -10.15 -15.80
N PRO A 187 -7.47 -10.82 -16.07
CA PRO A 187 -7.72 -11.49 -17.34
C PRO A 187 -8.06 -10.49 -18.45
N MET A 188 -7.82 -10.88 -19.70
CA MET A 188 -8.21 -10.15 -20.91
C MET A 188 -8.83 -11.12 -21.92
N ASN A 189 -9.99 -10.77 -22.49
CA ASN A 189 -10.57 -11.58 -23.56
C ASN A 189 -9.81 -11.37 -24.87
N GLY A 190 -8.99 -12.37 -25.25
CA GLY A 190 -8.11 -12.28 -26.41
C GLY A 190 -8.86 -12.16 -27.74
N LYS A 191 -10.06 -12.77 -27.85
CA LYS A 191 -10.91 -12.64 -29.06
C LYS A 191 -11.39 -11.20 -29.22
N PHE A 192 -11.94 -10.60 -28.17
CA PHE A 192 -12.39 -9.21 -28.20
C PHE A 192 -11.23 -8.24 -28.45
N TYR A 193 -10.08 -8.49 -27.84
CA TYR A 193 -8.85 -7.73 -28.11
C TYR A 193 -8.50 -7.75 -29.60
N ALA A 194 -8.53 -8.93 -30.25
CA ALA A 194 -8.26 -9.06 -31.68
C ALA A 194 -9.31 -8.34 -32.55
N GLU A 195 -10.59 -8.37 -32.15
CA GLU A 195 -11.69 -7.66 -32.85
C GLU A 195 -11.55 -6.14 -32.69
N ALA A 196 -11.21 -5.62 -31.50
CA ALA A 196 -11.05 -4.20 -31.25
C ALA A 196 -9.76 -3.63 -31.86
N GLY A 197 -8.73 -4.46 -31.97
CA GLY A 197 -7.44 -4.08 -32.52
C GLY A 197 -6.82 -2.89 -31.78
N PRO A 198 -6.25 -1.89 -32.51
CA PRO A 198 -5.63 -0.72 -31.89
C PRO A 198 -6.56 0.15 -31.04
N LYS A 199 -7.87 -0.05 -31.11
CA LYS A 199 -8.86 0.67 -30.29
C LYS A 199 -9.07 0.05 -28.92
N TRP A 200 -8.55 -1.14 -28.67
CA TRP A 200 -8.73 -1.80 -27.39
C TRP A 200 -8.22 -0.93 -26.24
N GLY A 201 -9.08 -0.69 -25.24
CA GLY A 201 -8.76 0.11 -24.07
C GLY A 201 -8.69 1.63 -24.30
N THR A 202 -9.11 2.16 -25.46
CA THR A 202 -9.12 3.60 -25.70
C THR A 202 -10.35 4.31 -25.10
N ASP A 203 -11.43 3.58 -24.88
CA ASP A 203 -12.63 4.06 -24.21
C ASP A 203 -13.39 2.92 -23.52
N ASN A 204 -14.49 3.25 -22.82
CA ASN A 204 -15.32 2.29 -22.10
C ASN A 204 -16.07 1.29 -23.01
N LYS A 205 -16.13 1.53 -24.32
CA LYS A 205 -16.82 0.67 -25.30
C LYS A 205 -15.88 -0.35 -25.93
N THR A 206 -14.59 -0.15 -25.75
CA THR A 206 -13.52 -0.93 -26.38
C THR A 206 -12.83 -1.90 -25.40
N ILE A 207 -13.46 -2.15 -24.23
CA ILE A 207 -13.11 -3.23 -23.30
C ILE A 207 -14.35 -4.05 -22.97
N LEU A 208 -14.15 -5.23 -22.40
CA LEU A 208 -15.20 -6.05 -21.80
C LEU A 208 -15.11 -6.00 -20.27
N TYR A 209 -16.19 -6.38 -19.62
CA TYR A 209 -16.41 -6.31 -18.18
C TYR A 209 -16.82 -7.68 -17.64
N ASN A 210 -16.27 -8.11 -16.52
CA ASN A 210 -16.70 -9.32 -15.80
C ASN A 210 -16.89 -9.10 -14.31
N GLY A 211 -16.64 -7.87 -13.84
CA GLY A 211 -16.71 -7.48 -12.43
C GLY A 211 -18.09 -6.97 -11.98
N ALA A 212 -18.12 -6.42 -10.78
CA ALA A 212 -19.32 -5.93 -10.10
C ALA A 212 -20.01 -4.75 -10.83
N TYR A 213 -19.24 -3.98 -11.60
CA TYR A 213 -19.72 -2.80 -12.31
C TYR A 213 -19.31 -2.79 -13.77
N ILE A 214 -20.05 -2.03 -14.56
CA ILE A 214 -19.80 -1.74 -15.98
C ILE A 214 -19.71 -0.23 -16.13
N VAL A 215 -18.69 0.31 -16.80
CA VAL A 215 -18.63 1.74 -17.14
C VAL A 215 -19.64 2.02 -18.23
N SER A 216 -20.85 2.42 -17.82
CA SER A 216 -22.00 2.67 -18.70
C SER A 216 -21.94 4.01 -19.41
N LEU A 217 -21.19 4.98 -18.85
CA LEU A 217 -20.92 6.29 -19.44
C LEU A 217 -19.50 6.72 -19.15
N TRP A 218 -18.82 7.23 -20.16
CA TRP A 218 -17.60 8.00 -20.03
C TRP A 218 -17.64 9.17 -21.02
N ASP A 219 -17.73 10.36 -20.47
CA ASP A 219 -17.72 11.62 -21.19
C ASP A 219 -16.56 12.45 -20.59
N PRO A 220 -15.40 12.51 -21.26
CA PRO A 220 -14.19 13.16 -20.73
C PRO A 220 -14.46 14.62 -20.35
N GLN A 221 -13.92 15.04 -19.18
CA GLN A 221 -14.10 16.37 -18.61
C GLN A 221 -15.56 16.76 -18.29
N SER A 222 -16.44 15.76 -18.19
CA SER A 222 -17.84 15.93 -17.83
C SER A 222 -18.23 14.93 -16.74
N SER A 223 -18.35 13.64 -17.08
CA SER A 223 -18.75 12.63 -16.12
C SER A 223 -18.38 11.20 -16.55
N ARG A 224 -18.27 10.33 -15.55
CA ARG A 224 -18.24 8.88 -15.76
C ARG A 224 -19.24 8.20 -14.84
N GLU A 225 -19.88 7.15 -15.33
CA GLU A 225 -20.84 6.36 -14.56
C GLU A 225 -20.44 4.88 -14.58
N MET A 226 -20.45 4.27 -13.42
CA MET A 226 -20.37 2.82 -13.28
C MET A 226 -21.73 2.30 -12.81
N SER A 227 -22.39 1.54 -13.65
CA SER A 227 -23.65 0.88 -13.33
C SER A 227 -23.39 -0.53 -12.83
N ARG A 228 -24.12 -0.95 -11.79
CA ARG A 228 -24.02 -2.30 -11.26
C ARG A 228 -24.31 -3.32 -12.34
N ASN A 229 -23.48 -4.35 -12.45
CA ASN A 229 -23.72 -5.49 -13.31
C ASN A 229 -24.79 -6.39 -12.69
N GLU A 230 -26.03 -6.32 -13.18
CA GLU A 230 -27.15 -7.09 -12.62
C GLU A 230 -27.02 -8.61 -12.82
N LYS A 231 -26.13 -9.03 -13.73
CA LYS A 231 -25.81 -10.44 -14.00
C LYS A 231 -24.48 -10.91 -13.36
N TYR A 232 -23.90 -10.06 -12.51
CA TYR A 232 -22.65 -10.39 -11.82
C TYR A 232 -22.83 -11.63 -10.93
N TRP A 233 -21.87 -12.54 -10.96
CA TRP A 233 -21.95 -13.81 -10.24
C TRP A 233 -22.14 -13.63 -8.72
N ASP A 234 -21.61 -12.56 -8.12
CA ASP A 234 -21.77 -12.23 -6.70
C ASP A 234 -22.61 -10.96 -6.50
N ARG A 235 -23.67 -10.84 -7.29
CA ARG A 235 -24.58 -9.69 -7.31
C ARG A 235 -25.16 -9.34 -5.93
N GLY A 236 -25.37 -10.36 -5.08
CA GLY A 236 -25.91 -10.18 -3.73
C GLY A 236 -25.04 -9.31 -2.81
N ASN A 237 -23.76 -9.17 -3.10
CA ASN A 237 -22.81 -8.36 -2.34
C ASN A 237 -22.50 -7.00 -3.00
N VAL A 238 -23.28 -6.57 -3.98
CA VAL A 238 -23.13 -5.26 -4.64
C VAL A 238 -24.36 -4.40 -4.32
N PHE A 239 -24.21 -3.48 -3.36
CA PHE A 239 -25.36 -2.74 -2.80
C PHE A 239 -25.63 -1.42 -3.52
N ILE A 240 -24.60 -0.71 -3.99
CA ILE A 240 -24.73 0.58 -4.69
C ILE A 240 -25.17 0.32 -6.14
N PRO A 241 -26.36 0.82 -6.60
CA PRO A 241 -26.82 0.55 -7.95
C PRO A 241 -26.03 1.30 -9.03
N LYS A 242 -25.61 2.52 -8.74
CA LYS A 242 -24.88 3.38 -9.67
C LYS A 242 -23.92 4.28 -8.92
N ILE A 243 -22.72 4.44 -9.49
CA ILE A 243 -21.69 5.36 -9.05
C ILE A 243 -21.53 6.41 -10.15
N VAL A 244 -21.73 7.69 -9.79
CA VAL A 244 -21.64 8.83 -10.69
C VAL A 244 -20.49 9.71 -10.25
N MET A 245 -19.49 9.86 -11.09
CA MET A 245 -18.32 10.71 -10.85
C MET A 245 -18.37 11.89 -11.80
N ARG A 246 -18.46 13.13 -11.27
CA ARG A 246 -18.52 14.36 -12.05
C ARG A 246 -17.15 15.01 -12.11
N TYR A 247 -16.71 15.39 -13.30
CA TYR A 247 -15.44 16.09 -13.45
C TYR A 247 -15.56 17.53 -12.95
N ASN A 248 -14.59 17.94 -12.14
CA ASN A 248 -14.39 19.33 -11.76
C ASN A 248 -12.91 19.53 -11.43
N LYS A 249 -12.21 20.37 -12.18
CA LYS A 249 -10.79 20.64 -11.93
C LYS A 249 -10.51 21.22 -10.54
N GLU A 250 -11.51 21.86 -9.91
CA GLU A 250 -11.47 22.42 -8.56
C GLU A 250 -12.10 21.46 -7.52
N ALA A 251 -12.21 20.17 -7.82
CA ALA A 251 -12.91 19.19 -6.99
C ALA A 251 -12.47 19.24 -5.52
N LEU A 252 -11.16 19.31 -5.24
CA LEU A 252 -10.65 19.32 -3.87
C LEU A 252 -11.11 20.55 -3.07
N THR A 253 -11.15 21.72 -3.71
CA THR A 253 -11.53 22.99 -3.08
C THR A 253 -13.04 23.11 -2.90
N LEU A 254 -13.82 22.60 -3.86
CA LEU A 254 -15.29 22.75 -3.88
C LEU A 254 -16.01 21.62 -3.14
N SER A 255 -15.40 20.45 -2.98
CA SER A 255 -16.05 19.28 -2.39
C SER A 255 -16.66 19.51 -0.99
N PRO A 256 -16.08 20.30 -0.05
CA PRO A 256 -16.71 20.55 1.24
C PRO A 256 -18.08 21.22 1.12
N GLU A 257 -18.23 22.18 0.22
CA GLU A 257 -19.51 22.88 -0.01
C GLU A 257 -20.51 21.99 -0.76
N LEU A 258 -20.06 21.23 -1.75
CA LEU A 258 -20.90 20.26 -2.47
C LEU A 258 -21.45 19.18 -1.53
N PHE A 259 -20.61 18.72 -0.59
CA PHE A 259 -21.03 17.75 0.42
C PHE A 259 -22.10 18.32 1.36
N LEU A 260 -21.89 19.55 1.87
CA LEU A 260 -22.87 20.22 2.75
C LEU A 260 -24.22 20.44 2.05
N ARG A 261 -24.23 20.70 0.74
CA ARG A 261 -25.46 20.79 -0.07
C ARG A 261 -26.07 19.44 -0.41
N GLY A 262 -25.40 18.32 -0.07
CA GLY A 262 -25.87 16.97 -0.35
C GLY A 262 -25.71 16.53 -1.81
N GLU A 263 -24.95 17.25 -2.62
CA GLU A 263 -24.73 16.96 -4.04
C GLU A 263 -23.76 15.80 -4.27
N ILE A 264 -22.85 15.56 -3.30
CA ILE A 264 -21.87 14.48 -3.31
C ILE A 264 -21.88 13.70 -2.01
N GLY A 265 -21.31 12.50 -2.05
CA GLY A 265 -21.29 11.56 -0.93
C GLY A 265 -20.00 11.60 -0.11
N MET A 266 -18.93 12.25 -0.59
CA MET A 266 -17.66 12.32 0.13
C MET A 266 -16.93 13.64 -0.16
N SER A 267 -16.23 14.15 0.83
CA SER A 267 -15.31 15.28 0.68
C SER A 267 -14.11 15.10 1.60
N ALA A 268 -12.90 15.14 1.04
CA ALA A 268 -11.73 15.47 1.85
C ALA A 268 -11.87 16.88 2.41
N ILE A 269 -11.45 17.10 3.67
CA ILE A 269 -11.49 18.41 4.30
C ILE A 269 -10.09 19.02 4.25
N PRO A 270 -9.84 20.02 3.38
CA PRO A 270 -8.54 20.65 3.28
C PRO A 270 -8.10 21.29 4.59
N SER A 271 -6.80 21.26 4.89
CA SER A 271 -6.23 21.87 6.10
C SER A 271 -6.58 23.36 6.25
N SER A 272 -6.74 24.08 5.14
CA SER A 272 -7.14 25.50 5.11
C SER A 272 -8.51 25.80 5.70
N VAL A 273 -9.42 24.81 5.70
CA VAL A 273 -10.79 24.96 6.26
C VAL A 273 -11.05 24.08 7.48
N LEU A 274 -10.13 23.17 7.81
CA LEU A 274 -10.31 22.19 8.87
C LEU A 274 -10.60 22.82 10.25
N ASP A 275 -9.90 23.87 10.62
CA ASP A 275 -10.14 24.59 11.88
C ASP A 275 -11.54 25.18 11.95
N THR A 276 -12.07 25.70 10.85
CA THR A 276 -13.44 26.23 10.75
C THR A 276 -14.44 25.09 10.94
N TRP A 277 -14.20 23.92 10.35
CA TRP A 277 -15.05 22.74 10.51
C TRP A 277 -15.03 22.20 11.94
N MET A 278 -13.88 22.17 12.59
CA MET A 278 -13.72 21.70 13.98
C MET A 278 -14.39 22.62 15.00
N LYS A 279 -14.51 23.93 14.72
CA LYS A 279 -15.16 24.92 15.59
C LYS A 279 -16.68 24.97 15.41
N ASP A 280 -17.21 24.53 14.29
CA ASP A 280 -18.64 24.47 14.01
C ASP A 280 -19.20 23.10 14.45
N PRO A 281 -20.09 23.03 15.48
CA PRO A 281 -20.61 21.75 15.97
C PRO A 281 -21.34 20.92 14.91
N ALA A 282 -22.04 21.55 13.96
CA ALA A 282 -22.79 20.87 12.92
C ALA A 282 -21.86 20.25 11.86
N LYS A 283 -20.79 20.93 11.52
CA LYS A 283 -19.75 20.43 10.60
C LYS A 283 -18.88 19.38 11.28
N LYS A 284 -18.44 19.63 12.51
CA LYS A 284 -17.65 18.66 13.31
C LYS A 284 -18.36 17.32 13.48
N ALA A 285 -19.69 17.33 13.61
CA ALA A 285 -20.48 16.10 13.71
C ALA A 285 -20.54 15.27 12.42
N GLN A 286 -19.96 15.74 11.32
CA GLN A 286 -19.98 15.10 10.01
C GLN A 286 -18.59 14.69 9.50
N ILE A 287 -17.54 14.90 10.30
CA ILE A 287 -16.17 14.59 9.87
C ILE A 287 -15.49 13.60 10.80
N HIS A 288 -14.65 12.80 10.23
CA HIS A 288 -13.79 11.87 10.93
C HIS A 288 -12.39 11.80 10.29
N PRO A 289 -11.37 11.33 11.03
CA PRO A 289 -10.05 11.13 10.45
C PRO A 289 -10.09 10.04 9.38
N VAL A 290 -9.34 10.25 8.30
CA VAL A 290 -9.13 9.25 7.26
C VAL A 290 -8.28 8.11 7.82
N ARG A 291 -8.55 6.87 7.37
CA ARG A 291 -7.70 5.72 7.70
C ARG A 291 -6.30 5.93 7.10
N PRO A 292 -5.22 5.79 7.90
CA PRO A 292 -3.89 5.81 7.35
C PRO A 292 -3.69 4.73 6.28
N THR A 293 -2.90 5.04 5.26
CA THR A 293 -2.48 4.08 4.25
C THR A 293 -1.25 3.30 4.74
N TYR A 294 -0.86 2.28 3.98
CA TYR A 294 0.31 1.46 4.29
C TYR A 294 1.60 1.97 3.61
N TYR A 295 1.61 3.20 3.10
CA TYR A 295 2.85 3.90 2.77
C TYR A 295 3.59 4.23 4.07
N SER A 296 4.79 3.71 4.21
CA SER A 296 5.66 3.99 5.36
C SER A 296 6.61 5.13 5.02
N TYR A 297 6.58 6.18 5.83
CA TYR A 297 7.49 7.33 5.74
C TYR A 297 8.57 7.20 6.80
N PHE A 298 9.79 7.54 6.43
CA PHE A 298 10.96 7.47 7.29
C PHE A 298 12.00 8.51 6.87
N TYR A 299 12.83 8.96 7.82
CA TYR A 299 14.02 9.74 7.49
C TYR A 299 15.18 8.78 7.24
N ALA A 300 15.83 8.93 6.11
CA ALA A 300 16.95 8.11 5.68
C ALA A 300 18.27 8.88 5.78
N PHE A 301 19.29 8.26 6.35
CA PHE A 301 20.65 8.76 6.35
C PHE A 301 21.37 8.34 5.06
N ASN A 302 22.09 9.27 4.42
CA ASN A 302 22.83 9.00 3.20
C ASN A 302 24.30 8.62 3.49
N PHE A 303 24.65 7.38 3.21
CA PHE A 303 26.04 6.89 3.34
C PHE A 303 26.87 7.05 2.06
N ASN A 304 26.27 7.54 0.97
CA ASN A 304 26.95 7.81 -0.31
C ASN A 304 26.64 9.24 -0.80
N PRO A 305 27.05 10.28 -0.03
CA PRO A 305 26.70 11.66 -0.33
C PRO A 305 27.36 12.11 -1.65
N LYS A 306 26.53 12.79 -2.49
CA LYS A 306 26.95 13.39 -3.76
C LYS A 306 26.35 14.79 -3.89
N PHE A 307 26.42 15.57 -2.82
CA PHE A 307 25.93 16.94 -2.81
C PHE A 307 27.10 17.94 -2.87
N ASP A 308 26.75 19.20 -3.16
CA ASP A 308 27.70 20.29 -3.37
C ASP A 308 28.69 20.46 -2.19
N ALA A 309 29.94 20.80 -2.51
CA ALA A 309 31.04 20.95 -1.56
C ALA A 309 30.78 21.99 -0.45
N GLN A 310 29.90 23.00 -0.71
CA GLN A 310 29.47 23.97 0.32
C GLN A 310 28.78 23.33 1.52
N TYR A 311 28.19 22.13 1.33
CA TYR A 311 27.52 21.34 2.37
C TYR A 311 28.44 20.28 3.00
N GLU A 312 29.72 20.23 2.64
CA GLU A 312 30.75 19.39 3.24
C GLU A 312 30.45 17.88 3.20
N PRO A 313 30.26 17.26 2.01
CA PRO A 313 29.90 15.84 1.88
C PRO A 313 30.90 14.88 2.53
N ASP A 314 32.21 15.20 2.49
CA ASP A 314 33.23 14.35 3.10
C ASP A 314 33.14 14.37 4.64
N ASN A 315 32.86 15.54 5.22
CA ASN A 315 32.64 15.65 6.67
C ASN A 315 31.37 14.92 7.11
N TRP A 316 30.30 15.03 6.31
CA TRP A 316 29.08 14.24 6.50
C TRP A 316 29.38 12.74 6.45
N SER A 317 30.16 12.28 5.46
CA SER A 317 30.52 10.87 5.30
C SER A 317 31.26 10.31 6.54
N ILE A 318 32.12 11.11 7.16
CA ILE A 318 32.78 10.72 8.41
C ILE A 318 31.76 10.63 9.55
N ALA A 319 30.91 11.63 9.71
CA ALA A 319 29.95 11.71 10.80
C ALA A 319 28.87 10.61 10.71
N VAL A 320 28.29 10.39 9.51
CA VAL A 320 27.22 9.43 9.32
C VAL A 320 27.65 7.97 9.55
N ASN A 321 28.94 7.66 9.36
CA ASN A 321 29.47 6.33 9.66
C ASN A 321 29.65 6.07 11.17
N ASN A 322 29.60 7.11 12.02
CA ASN A 322 29.58 6.95 13.48
C ASN A 322 28.16 6.63 13.95
N ARG A 323 27.96 5.47 14.56
CA ARG A 323 26.65 5.04 15.07
C ARG A 323 26.10 6.01 16.12
N ASN A 324 26.94 6.47 17.06
CA ASN A 324 26.51 7.39 18.12
C ASN A 324 26.00 8.72 17.51
N PHE A 325 26.57 9.17 16.38
CA PHE A 325 26.10 10.34 15.67
C PHE A 325 24.68 10.12 15.12
N ARG A 326 24.42 8.99 14.46
CA ARG A 326 23.08 8.66 13.97
C ARG A 326 22.06 8.49 15.10
N GLU A 327 22.43 7.76 16.16
CA GLU A 327 21.59 7.56 17.35
C GLU A 327 21.23 8.89 18.04
N SER A 328 22.14 9.86 18.06
CA SER A 328 21.84 11.18 18.63
C SER A 328 20.71 11.88 17.88
N ILE A 329 20.68 11.78 16.56
CA ILE A 329 19.64 12.35 15.70
C ILE A 329 18.36 11.52 15.80
N PHE A 330 18.47 10.18 15.78
CA PHE A 330 17.36 9.23 15.90
C PHE A 330 16.51 9.51 17.15
N HIS A 331 17.17 9.75 18.29
CA HIS A 331 16.50 10.04 19.55
C HIS A 331 16.11 11.52 19.73
N ALA A 332 16.63 12.43 18.90
CA ALA A 332 16.32 13.86 18.98
C ALA A 332 15.07 14.26 18.19
N LEU A 333 14.61 13.44 17.25
CA LEU A 333 13.47 13.76 16.40
C LEU A 333 12.15 13.51 17.14
N ASP A 334 11.48 14.58 17.59
CA ASP A 334 10.11 14.55 18.09
C ASP A 334 9.14 14.45 16.91
N ARG A 335 8.79 13.20 16.57
CA ARG A 335 7.94 12.88 15.44
C ARG A 335 6.52 13.41 15.62
N ARG A 336 6.02 13.46 16.85
CA ARG A 336 4.69 13.97 17.15
C ARG A 336 4.60 15.47 16.88
N ALA A 337 5.58 16.23 17.33
CA ALA A 337 5.62 17.67 17.06
C ALA A 337 5.78 17.97 15.55
N ALA A 338 6.57 17.17 14.82
CA ALA A 338 6.66 17.28 13.37
C ALA A 338 5.33 16.92 12.67
N MET A 339 4.60 15.89 13.14
CA MET A 339 3.33 15.45 12.58
C MET A 339 2.19 16.47 12.81
N LEU A 340 2.24 17.27 13.86
CA LEU A 340 1.25 18.33 14.10
C LEU A 340 1.14 19.34 12.94
N THR A 341 2.16 19.45 12.08
CA THR A 341 2.08 20.30 10.87
C THR A 341 1.07 19.77 9.85
N ASP A 342 0.84 18.45 9.81
CA ASP A 342 -0.08 17.80 8.89
C ASP A 342 -1.37 17.31 9.58
N GLU A 343 -1.24 16.84 10.83
CA GLU A 343 -2.30 16.23 11.62
C GLU A 343 -2.48 16.98 12.94
N PRO A 344 -3.03 18.21 12.93
CA PRO A 344 -3.09 19.03 14.13
C PRO A 344 -3.98 18.45 15.24
N TYR A 345 -4.94 17.56 14.91
CA TYR A 345 -5.91 17.02 15.86
C TYR A 345 -5.67 15.56 16.25
N THR A 346 -5.05 14.77 15.34
CA THR A 346 -4.84 13.31 15.57
C THR A 346 -3.46 12.83 15.13
N PRO A 347 -2.35 13.49 15.54
CA PRO A 347 -1.01 13.18 15.03
C PRO A 347 -0.59 11.72 15.30
N ASP A 348 -1.00 11.16 16.44
CA ASP A 348 -0.61 9.81 16.86
C ASP A 348 -1.16 8.70 15.95
N ARG A 349 -2.21 8.99 15.16
CA ARG A 349 -2.78 8.01 14.22
C ARG A 349 -1.83 7.63 13.08
N ARG A 350 -0.91 8.52 12.73
CA ARG A 350 0.03 8.31 11.62
C ARG A 350 1.42 7.92 12.08
N ILE A 351 1.81 8.18 13.33
CA ILE A 351 3.15 7.85 13.81
C ILE A 351 3.38 6.33 13.80
N THR A 352 4.50 5.91 13.22
CA THR A 352 4.93 4.52 13.24
C THR A 352 6.35 4.40 13.79
N ASN A 353 6.61 3.32 14.53
CA ASN A 353 7.91 3.01 15.12
C ASN A 353 8.70 1.97 14.29
N THR A 354 8.11 1.49 13.20
CA THR A 354 8.63 0.43 12.35
C THR A 354 8.53 0.84 10.89
N LEU A 355 9.34 0.24 10.01
CA LEU A 355 9.22 0.41 8.56
C LEU A 355 7.99 -0.29 8.03
N THR A 356 7.80 -1.55 8.44
CA THR A 356 6.58 -2.28 8.11
C THR A 356 5.45 -1.83 9.04
N PRO A 357 4.32 -1.33 8.51
CA PRO A 357 3.20 -0.86 9.32
C PRO A 357 2.51 -1.97 10.11
N ARG A 358 1.93 -1.62 11.25
CA ARG A 358 1.03 -2.50 12.00
C ARG A 358 -0.18 -2.88 11.14
N TYR A 359 -0.69 -4.09 11.31
CA TYR A 359 -1.81 -4.69 10.56
C TYR A 359 -1.51 -5.00 9.08
N PHE A 360 -0.26 -4.92 8.68
CA PHE A 360 0.14 -5.24 7.30
C PHE A 360 0.10 -6.74 7.04
N VAL A 361 0.86 -7.52 7.79
CA VAL A 361 0.88 -8.99 7.71
C VAL A 361 0.89 -9.62 9.10
N ASN A 362 0.42 -10.86 9.18
CA ASN A 362 0.37 -11.62 10.41
C ASN A 362 0.63 -13.12 10.17
N ALA A 363 0.99 -13.84 11.21
CA ALA A 363 1.00 -15.29 11.18
C ALA A 363 0.26 -15.82 12.42
N GLY A 364 -0.77 -16.65 12.17
CA GLY A 364 -1.60 -17.21 13.22
C GLY A 364 -2.30 -16.16 14.09
N GLY A 365 -2.66 -15.01 13.52
CA GLY A 365 -3.28 -13.89 14.21
C GLY A 365 -2.32 -12.95 14.95
N LYS A 366 -1.02 -13.30 15.06
CA LYS A 366 -0.01 -12.42 15.65
C LYS A 366 0.52 -11.46 14.61
N ASP A 367 0.41 -10.17 14.86
CA ASP A 367 0.91 -9.11 13.98
C ASP A 367 2.44 -9.17 13.84
N TYR A 368 2.94 -8.87 12.66
CA TYR A 368 4.36 -8.88 12.34
C TYR A 368 5.18 -7.98 13.29
N VAL A 369 4.71 -6.76 13.55
CA VAL A 369 5.43 -5.80 14.39
C VAL A 369 5.48 -6.20 15.87
N ASP A 370 4.73 -7.23 16.29
CA ASP A 370 4.80 -7.83 17.63
C ASP A 370 5.69 -9.08 17.69
N MET A 371 6.46 -9.37 16.63
CA MET A 371 7.35 -10.53 16.56
C MET A 371 8.80 -10.19 16.92
N GLY A 372 9.48 -11.13 17.56
CA GLY A 372 10.91 -11.05 17.89
C GLY A 372 11.29 -9.73 18.55
N ASP A 373 12.48 -9.23 18.21
CA ASP A 373 13.03 -7.99 18.73
C ASP A 373 12.28 -6.74 18.24
N LEU A 374 11.53 -6.86 17.11
CA LEU A 374 10.75 -5.76 16.54
C LEU A 374 9.62 -5.31 17.48
N ALA A 375 9.11 -6.23 18.30
CA ALA A 375 8.07 -5.93 19.30
C ALA A 375 8.47 -4.85 20.31
N ALA A 376 9.75 -4.72 20.61
CA ALA A 376 10.25 -3.66 21.49
C ALA A 376 10.22 -2.30 20.78
N PHE A 377 10.68 -2.24 19.52
CA PHE A 377 10.64 -1.02 18.72
C PHE A 377 9.22 -0.54 18.47
N SER A 378 8.31 -1.45 18.11
CA SER A 378 6.92 -1.09 17.79
C SER A 378 6.18 -0.38 18.92
N LYS A 379 6.58 -0.60 20.17
CA LYS A 379 5.94 -0.08 21.41
C LYS A 379 6.66 1.10 22.03
N THR A 380 7.84 1.46 21.51
CA THR A 380 8.70 2.47 22.13
C THR A 380 8.86 3.66 21.19
N ASP A 381 8.51 4.86 21.69
CA ASP A 381 8.82 6.07 20.94
C ASP A 381 10.34 6.25 20.83
N SER A 382 10.82 6.52 19.61
CA SER A 382 12.25 6.81 19.39
C SER A 382 12.69 8.13 20.03
N PHE A 383 11.78 9.09 20.22
CA PHE A 383 12.10 10.37 20.82
C PHE A 383 12.46 10.22 22.31
N ASN A 384 13.72 10.54 22.65
CA ASN A 384 14.21 10.49 24.03
C ASN A 384 15.37 11.47 24.18
N LYS A 385 15.11 12.59 24.87
CA LYS A 385 16.09 13.68 25.04
C LYS A 385 17.37 13.23 25.74
N ASP A 386 17.27 12.40 26.77
CA ASP A 386 18.43 11.94 27.54
C ASP A 386 19.31 11.02 26.71
N LEU A 387 18.71 10.10 25.93
CA LEU A 387 19.46 9.26 25.00
C LEU A 387 20.09 10.09 23.88
N ALA A 388 19.38 11.06 23.32
CA ALA A 388 19.91 11.96 22.28
C ALA A 388 21.17 12.68 22.76
N LEU A 389 21.16 13.26 23.97
CA LEU A 389 22.29 13.97 24.55
C LEU A 389 23.44 13.02 24.96
N LYS A 390 23.12 11.83 25.47
CA LYS A 390 24.10 10.79 25.76
C LYS A 390 24.87 10.37 24.51
N PHE A 391 24.14 10.08 23.42
CA PHE A 391 24.76 9.70 22.17
C PHE A 391 25.47 10.86 21.49
N LYS A 392 25.00 12.12 21.60
CA LYS A 392 25.76 13.31 21.21
C LYS A 392 27.13 13.34 21.89
N ALA A 393 27.17 13.20 23.21
CA ALA A 393 28.44 13.24 23.97
C ALA A 393 29.40 12.13 23.52
N ALA A 394 28.90 10.92 23.28
CA ALA A 394 29.69 9.81 22.76
C ALA A 394 30.20 10.08 21.34
N ALA A 395 29.34 10.59 20.45
CA ALA A 395 29.70 10.94 19.07
C ALA A 395 30.78 12.04 19.02
N MET A 396 30.66 13.07 19.82
CA MET A 396 31.68 14.14 19.90
C MET A 396 33.04 13.60 20.33
N LYS A 397 33.07 12.63 21.26
CA LYS A 397 34.29 11.95 21.68
C LYS A 397 34.89 11.09 20.55
N ASP A 398 34.07 10.28 19.89
CA ASP A 398 34.49 9.36 18.82
C ASP A 398 35.01 10.09 17.58
N LEU A 399 34.43 11.25 17.29
CA LEU A 399 34.69 12.06 16.09
C LEU A 399 35.70 13.19 16.34
N ALA A 400 36.21 13.32 17.57
CA ALA A 400 37.21 14.33 17.89
C ALA A 400 38.46 14.19 16.99
N GLY A 401 38.84 15.28 16.32
CA GLY A 401 39.96 15.31 15.38
C GLY A 401 39.72 14.57 14.04
N LYS A 402 38.52 13.98 13.85
CA LYS A 402 38.13 13.29 12.60
C LYS A 402 37.09 14.07 11.82
N ALA A 403 36.06 14.59 12.49
CA ALA A 403 35.01 15.40 11.89
C ALA A 403 35.09 16.85 12.38
N LYS A 404 34.65 17.76 11.52
CA LYS A 404 34.47 19.17 11.83
C LYS A 404 33.07 19.42 12.38
N PHE A 405 32.93 20.16 13.45
CA PHE A 405 31.66 20.59 14.02
C PHE A 405 31.43 22.09 13.77
N PRO A 406 30.17 22.54 13.57
CA PRO A 406 28.98 21.69 13.41
C PRO A 406 28.99 20.86 12.12
N VAL A 407 28.47 19.65 12.18
CA VAL A 407 28.23 18.84 10.97
C VAL A 407 27.06 19.41 10.21
N LYS A 408 27.24 19.73 8.91
CA LYS A 408 26.18 20.21 8.04
C LYS A 408 25.29 19.05 7.57
N ILE A 409 23.97 19.23 7.71
CA ILE A 409 22.96 18.23 7.36
C ILE A 409 22.08 18.80 6.25
N LEU A 410 22.42 18.54 5.00
CA LEU A 410 21.56 18.88 3.86
C LEU A 410 20.27 18.06 3.92
N MET A 411 19.11 18.74 4.05
CA MET A 411 17.80 18.12 4.16
C MET A 411 16.86 18.66 3.08
N PRO A 412 16.82 18.03 1.88
CA PRO A 412 15.93 18.46 0.81
C PRO A 412 14.47 18.11 1.12
N TYR A 413 13.55 18.99 0.70
CA TYR A 413 12.11 18.79 0.77
C TYR A 413 11.43 19.24 -0.53
N ARG A 414 10.21 18.73 -0.79
CA ARG A 414 9.39 19.18 -1.90
C ARG A 414 8.78 20.55 -1.60
N ALA A 415 8.96 21.50 -2.52
CA ALA A 415 8.56 22.88 -2.34
C ALA A 415 7.11 23.19 -2.78
N ASP A 416 6.31 22.19 -3.14
CA ASP A 416 4.96 22.36 -3.68
C ASP A 416 3.85 22.63 -2.65
N ASN A 417 4.17 22.79 -1.38
CA ASN A 417 3.27 23.09 -0.24
C ASN A 417 2.02 22.20 -0.07
N LEU A 418 1.77 21.24 -0.97
CA LEU A 418 0.57 20.41 -0.95
C LEU A 418 0.46 19.56 0.30
N ASN A 419 1.59 19.24 0.94
CA ASN A 419 1.64 18.32 2.08
C ASN A 419 2.34 18.89 3.32
N GLY A 420 2.44 20.22 3.44
CA GLY A 420 3.10 20.86 4.60
C GLY A 420 4.60 20.56 4.74
N TRP A 421 5.25 20.05 3.69
CA TRP A 421 6.65 19.59 3.74
C TRP A 421 7.64 20.68 4.14
N ALA A 422 7.41 21.92 3.66
CA ALA A 422 8.24 23.05 4.03
C ALA A 422 8.16 23.37 5.52
N ASN A 423 6.95 23.41 6.08
CA ASN A 423 6.72 23.66 7.50
C ASN A 423 7.33 22.54 8.36
N ARG A 424 7.11 21.27 7.96
CA ARG A 424 7.68 20.11 8.65
C ARG A 424 9.21 20.13 8.64
N ALA A 425 9.83 20.44 7.50
CA ALA A 425 11.28 20.57 7.40
C ALA A 425 11.84 21.62 8.35
N GLN A 426 11.17 22.76 8.51
CA GLN A 426 11.57 23.80 9.47
C GLN A 426 11.38 23.34 10.92
N VAL A 427 10.29 22.66 11.23
CA VAL A 427 10.05 22.10 12.58
C VAL A 427 11.14 21.08 12.93
N VAL A 428 11.47 20.17 12.02
CA VAL A 428 12.53 19.18 12.20
C VAL A 428 13.90 19.86 12.41
N GLN A 429 14.24 20.88 11.60
CA GLN A 429 15.44 21.67 11.80
C GLN A 429 15.52 22.26 13.21
N GLN A 430 14.45 22.97 13.61
CA GLN A 430 14.41 23.65 14.91
C GLN A 430 14.54 22.69 16.08
N GLN A 431 13.87 21.54 16.02
CA GLN A 431 13.94 20.50 17.05
C GLN A 431 15.35 19.97 17.23
N LEU A 432 15.96 19.52 16.12
CA LEU A 432 17.27 18.90 16.14
C LEU A 432 18.34 19.90 16.61
N GLU A 433 18.35 21.12 16.10
CA GLU A 433 19.32 22.16 16.49
C GLU A 433 19.09 22.67 17.92
N SER A 434 17.83 22.75 18.38
CA SER A 434 17.54 23.19 19.75
C SER A 434 17.96 22.15 20.80
N LEU A 435 17.78 20.85 20.53
CA LEU A 435 18.13 19.79 21.47
C LEU A 435 19.62 19.44 21.40
N LEU A 436 20.15 19.26 20.20
CA LEU A 436 21.52 18.81 20.01
C LEU A 436 22.56 19.95 19.99
N GLY A 437 22.10 21.21 19.77
CA GLY A 437 22.95 22.39 19.72
C GLY A 437 23.50 22.69 18.33
N LYS A 438 23.54 23.99 18.00
CA LYS A 438 24.09 24.50 16.73
C LYS A 438 25.62 24.43 16.64
N ASP A 439 26.26 24.12 17.74
CA ASP A 439 27.70 23.80 17.84
C ASP A 439 28.01 22.37 17.41
N TYR A 440 26.99 21.47 17.41
CA TYR A 440 27.13 20.08 17.04
C TYR A 440 26.64 19.78 15.63
N ILE A 441 25.45 20.26 15.26
CA ILE A 441 24.86 20.10 13.93
C ILE A 441 24.32 21.42 13.39
N GLN A 442 24.29 21.53 12.05
CA GLN A 442 23.61 22.57 11.31
C GLN A 442 22.70 21.92 10.27
N VAL A 443 21.39 21.94 10.49
CA VAL A 443 20.41 21.39 9.54
C VAL A 443 20.09 22.45 8.50
N ILE A 444 20.16 22.09 7.22
CA ILE A 444 19.97 22.98 6.08
C ILE A 444 18.81 22.47 5.22
N PRO A 445 17.55 22.89 5.49
CA PRO A 445 16.42 22.57 4.64
C PRO A 445 16.54 23.27 3.29
N VAL A 446 16.39 22.51 2.18
CA VAL A 446 16.42 23.05 0.82
C VAL A 446 15.21 22.57 0.03
N GLY A 447 14.43 23.53 -0.50
CA GLY A 447 13.25 23.23 -1.33
C GLY A 447 13.64 22.86 -2.76
N PHE A 448 13.09 21.74 -3.24
CA PHE A 448 13.23 21.29 -4.62
C PHE A 448 11.85 21.24 -5.30
N PRO A 449 11.77 21.46 -6.64
CA PRO A 449 10.53 21.30 -7.38
C PRO A 449 9.93 19.89 -7.22
N ALA A 450 8.61 19.77 -7.19
CA ALA A 450 7.91 18.49 -7.11
C ALA A 450 8.25 17.58 -8.30
N THR A 451 8.24 18.16 -9.51
CA THR A 451 8.63 17.43 -10.72
C THR A 451 10.11 17.07 -10.69
N GLY A 452 10.39 15.78 -10.78
CA GLY A 452 11.77 15.27 -10.76
C GLY A 452 12.42 15.25 -9.38
N PHE A 453 11.69 15.53 -8.29
CA PHE A 453 12.22 15.61 -6.92
C PHE A 453 13.13 14.42 -6.55
N LEU A 454 12.64 13.20 -6.72
CA LEU A 454 13.41 12.00 -6.36
C LEU A 454 14.66 11.81 -7.23
N GLY A 455 14.60 12.23 -8.50
CA GLY A 455 15.76 12.22 -9.40
C GLY A 455 16.84 13.21 -8.99
N ALA A 456 16.43 14.43 -8.62
CA ALA A 456 17.34 15.51 -8.22
C ALA A 456 17.90 15.36 -6.80
N THR A 457 17.28 14.57 -5.95
CA THR A 457 17.68 14.39 -4.54
C THR A 457 18.14 12.97 -4.27
N ARG A 458 17.24 12.05 -3.90
CA ARG A 458 17.55 10.69 -3.44
C ARG A 458 18.42 9.91 -4.45
N ARG A 459 17.96 9.83 -5.72
CA ARG A 459 18.68 9.05 -6.76
C ARG A 459 20.03 9.67 -7.12
N ALA A 460 20.13 11.00 -7.05
CA ALA A 460 21.39 11.71 -7.25
C ALA A 460 22.36 11.63 -6.05
N GLY A 461 21.92 11.14 -4.88
CA GLY A 461 22.70 11.20 -3.64
C GLY A 461 22.82 12.62 -3.07
N ASN A 462 21.97 13.54 -3.47
CA ASN A 462 22.00 14.96 -3.13
C ASN A 462 21.20 15.25 -1.85
N TYR A 463 21.57 14.62 -0.73
CA TYR A 463 21.00 14.81 0.60
C TYR A 463 21.93 14.24 1.66
N ALA A 464 21.85 14.74 2.88
CA ALA A 464 22.44 14.13 4.07
C ALA A 464 21.40 13.31 4.82
N ILE A 465 20.25 13.91 5.16
CA ILE A 465 19.04 13.25 5.67
C ILE A 465 17.86 13.66 4.79
N GLN A 466 17.02 12.71 4.41
CA GLN A 466 15.82 13.00 3.60
C GLN A 466 14.63 12.20 4.12
N GLU A 467 13.45 12.83 4.15
CA GLU A 467 12.18 12.11 4.29
C GLU A 467 11.90 11.34 3.01
N CYS A 468 11.78 10.02 3.15
CA CYS A 468 11.51 9.06 2.09
C CYS A 468 10.27 8.25 2.43
N ASN A 469 9.71 7.55 1.45
CA ASN A 469 8.59 6.65 1.66
C ASN A 469 8.66 5.40 0.78
N TRP A 470 7.94 4.38 1.22
CA TRP A 470 7.67 3.18 0.42
C TRP A 470 6.26 2.67 0.67
N GLY A 471 5.59 2.22 -0.39
CA GLY A 471 4.29 1.54 -0.34
C GLY A 471 4.45 0.05 -0.64
N PRO A 472 3.58 -0.81 -0.12
CA PRO A 472 3.71 -2.25 -0.30
C PRO A 472 3.15 -2.70 -1.66
N ASP A 473 3.90 -3.57 -2.34
CA ASP A 473 3.50 -4.16 -3.62
C ASP A 473 2.75 -5.50 -3.42
N TYR A 474 3.05 -6.22 -2.32
CA TYR A 474 2.49 -7.53 -1.97
C TYR A 474 2.54 -7.78 -0.46
N ALA A 475 1.85 -8.83 0.01
CA ALA A 475 1.67 -9.15 1.44
C ALA A 475 2.87 -9.90 2.04
N ASP A 476 4.03 -9.28 2.05
CA ASP A 476 5.22 -9.84 2.71
C ASP A 476 6.15 -8.71 3.18
N PRO A 477 6.83 -8.83 4.34
CA PRO A 477 7.74 -7.78 4.81
C PRO A 477 8.90 -7.49 3.85
N SER A 478 9.24 -8.42 2.93
CA SER A 478 10.26 -8.19 1.91
C SER A 478 9.97 -6.95 1.07
N THR A 479 8.70 -6.59 0.85
CA THR A 479 8.35 -5.35 0.13
C THR A 479 8.95 -4.09 0.78
N TYR A 480 9.13 -4.08 2.12
CA TYR A 480 9.74 -2.97 2.85
C TYR A 480 11.25 -3.14 3.07
N THR A 481 11.81 -4.31 2.82
CA THR A 481 13.25 -4.57 2.95
C THR A 481 13.98 -4.51 1.61
N ASP A 482 13.38 -4.98 0.53
CA ASP A 482 13.97 -5.04 -0.81
C ASP A 482 14.45 -3.66 -1.33
N PRO A 483 13.76 -2.53 -1.04
CA PRO A 483 14.24 -1.22 -1.46
C PRO A 483 15.62 -0.83 -0.92
N PHE A 484 16.05 -1.44 0.18
CA PHE A 484 17.34 -1.17 0.83
C PHE A 484 18.44 -2.17 0.44
N TYR A 485 18.12 -3.13 -0.43
CA TYR A 485 19.07 -4.12 -0.92
C TYR A 485 20.03 -3.49 -1.93
N THR A 486 21.27 -4.00 -2.00
CA THR A 486 22.27 -3.50 -2.96
C THR A 486 21.75 -3.52 -4.38
N GLY A 487 21.89 -2.42 -5.10
CA GLY A 487 21.37 -2.25 -6.46
C GLY A 487 19.89 -1.85 -6.54
N SER A 488 19.17 -1.81 -5.41
CA SER A 488 17.77 -1.39 -5.34
C SER A 488 17.62 0.13 -5.09
N ASN A 489 16.40 0.59 -4.77
CA ASN A 489 16.05 2.02 -4.69
C ASN A 489 16.81 2.81 -3.62
N TYR A 490 17.16 2.14 -2.50
CA TYR A 490 17.78 2.76 -1.33
C TYR A 490 19.06 2.02 -0.92
N ASN A 491 19.89 1.65 -1.85
CA ASN A 491 21.08 0.81 -1.67
C ASN A 491 22.24 1.47 -0.92
N TRP A 492 21.99 2.45 -0.08
CA TRP A 492 23.03 3.13 0.71
C TRP A 492 23.66 2.29 1.84
N PRO A 493 23.00 1.26 2.43
CA PRO A 493 23.65 0.47 3.48
C PRO A 493 24.94 -0.20 3.03
N GLU A 494 25.11 -0.50 1.75
CA GLU A 494 26.35 -1.05 1.17
C GLU A 494 27.57 -0.15 1.37
N LYS A 495 27.37 1.16 1.53
CA LYS A 495 28.42 2.15 1.77
C LYS A 495 28.67 2.43 3.25
N ALA A 496 27.86 1.85 4.15
CA ALA A 496 28.05 1.98 5.60
C ALA A 496 29.27 1.18 6.05
N GLN A 497 30.24 1.87 6.63
CA GLN A 497 31.50 1.25 7.07
C GLN A 497 31.28 0.29 8.24
N GLY A 498 31.99 -0.84 8.21
CA GLY A 498 31.98 -1.83 9.29
C GLY A 498 30.81 -2.83 9.23
N TYR A 499 29.97 -2.78 8.20
CA TYR A 499 28.82 -3.68 8.05
C TYR A 499 28.98 -4.73 6.94
N MET A 500 30.01 -4.62 6.11
CA MET A 500 30.29 -5.58 5.03
C MET A 500 30.98 -6.84 5.59
N ASP A 501 30.55 -8.00 5.10
CA ASP A 501 31.22 -9.27 5.35
C ASP A 501 32.33 -9.56 4.31
N ALA A 502 33.01 -10.69 4.46
CA ALA A 502 34.09 -11.10 3.56
C ALA A 502 33.62 -11.40 2.12
N ASN A 503 32.33 -11.59 1.90
CA ASN A 503 31.73 -11.88 0.60
C ASN A 503 31.18 -10.61 -0.08
N GLY A 504 31.37 -9.43 0.53
CA GLY A 504 30.89 -8.17 0.00
C GLY A 504 29.39 -7.94 0.19
N LYS A 505 28.74 -8.67 1.09
CA LYS A 505 27.36 -8.42 1.52
C LYS A 505 27.31 -7.69 2.84
N THR A 506 26.32 -6.84 3.01
CA THR A 506 26.07 -6.20 4.32
C THR A 506 25.44 -7.20 5.28
N LYS A 507 25.64 -6.99 6.57
CA LYS A 507 24.93 -7.76 7.61
C LYS A 507 23.40 -7.68 7.44
N TRP A 508 22.89 -6.56 6.97
CA TRP A 508 21.50 -6.35 6.60
C TRP A 508 21.05 -7.34 5.52
N GLU A 509 21.75 -7.37 4.38
CA GLU A 509 21.44 -8.27 3.27
C GLU A 509 21.46 -9.74 3.66
N ASN A 510 22.44 -10.14 4.49
CA ASN A 510 22.51 -11.51 5.00
C ASN A 510 21.27 -11.89 5.84
N LEU A 511 20.76 -10.96 6.67
CA LEU A 511 19.53 -11.19 7.44
C LEU A 511 18.29 -11.28 6.55
N VAL A 512 18.20 -10.42 5.52
CA VAL A 512 17.11 -10.45 4.54
C VAL A 512 17.16 -11.72 3.70
N ASP A 513 18.35 -12.14 3.23
CA ASP A 513 18.53 -13.40 2.49
C ASP A 513 18.10 -14.60 3.32
N TRP A 514 18.45 -14.61 4.59
CA TRP A 514 18.05 -15.69 5.51
C TRP A 514 16.52 -15.75 5.67
N ALA A 515 15.87 -14.60 5.79
CA ALA A 515 14.42 -14.51 5.83
C ALA A 515 13.78 -14.97 4.51
N ASN A 516 14.34 -14.54 3.37
CA ASN A 516 13.86 -14.90 2.04
C ASN A 516 14.02 -16.40 1.72
N ALA A 517 14.99 -17.07 2.31
CA ALA A 517 15.19 -18.51 2.16
C ALA A 517 14.11 -19.36 2.87
N GLU A 518 13.40 -18.77 3.86
CA GLU A 518 12.27 -19.46 4.51
C GLU A 518 11.00 -19.26 3.68
N THR A 519 10.58 -20.32 2.98
CA THR A 519 9.42 -20.28 2.06
C THR A 519 8.25 -21.15 2.51
N LYS A 520 8.40 -21.92 3.60
CA LYS A 520 7.41 -22.91 4.05
C LYS A 520 6.73 -22.51 5.35
N ASP A 521 7.48 -22.06 6.33
CA ASP A 521 6.98 -21.64 7.64
C ASP A 521 6.85 -20.12 7.69
N MET A 522 5.63 -19.63 7.46
CA MET A 522 5.36 -18.19 7.46
C MET A 522 5.62 -17.52 8.81
N ALA A 523 5.36 -18.19 9.93
CA ALA A 523 5.63 -17.62 11.24
C ALA A 523 7.14 -17.42 11.45
N LYS A 524 7.93 -18.41 11.07
CA LYS A 524 9.39 -18.34 11.11
C LYS A 524 9.92 -17.30 10.12
N ARG A 525 9.39 -17.25 8.89
CA ARG A 525 9.74 -16.23 7.89
C ARG A 525 9.54 -14.82 8.47
N LEU A 526 8.37 -14.54 9.01
CA LEU A 526 8.07 -13.24 9.60
C LEU A 526 8.98 -12.90 10.79
N GLN A 527 9.33 -13.87 11.64
CA GLN A 527 10.30 -13.66 12.73
C GLN A 527 11.69 -13.30 12.21
N LEU A 528 12.13 -13.92 11.12
CA LEU A 528 13.43 -13.63 10.50
C LEU A 528 13.44 -12.22 9.88
N PHE A 529 12.37 -11.81 9.22
CA PHE A 529 12.23 -10.41 8.75
C PHE A 529 12.16 -9.43 9.90
N ALA A 530 11.43 -9.74 10.98
CA ALA A 530 11.38 -8.90 12.17
C ALA A 530 12.78 -8.69 12.78
N LYS A 531 13.64 -9.72 12.76
CA LYS A 531 15.04 -9.61 13.17
C LYS A 531 15.84 -8.70 12.24
N ALA A 532 15.64 -8.81 10.92
CA ALA A 532 16.32 -7.95 9.94
C ALA A 532 15.90 -6.48 10.12
N GLU A 533 14.60 -6.22 10.23
CA GLU A 533 14.09 -4.85 10.42
C GLU A 533 14.54 -4.25 11.77
N SER A 534 14.53 -5.05 12.85
CA SER A 534 15.05 -4.62 14.16
C SER A 534 16.51 -4.23 14.11
N PHE A 535 17.34 -4.98 13.37
CA PHE A 535 18.73 -4.62 13.16
C PHE A 535 18.85 -3.29 12.42
N PHE A 536 18.07 -3.09 11.36
CA PHE A 536 18.14 -1.91 10.51
C PHE A 536 17.75 -0.64 11.28
N ILE A 537 16.67 -0.69 12.06
CA ILE A 537 16.24 0.41 12.93
C ILE A 537 17.24 0.60 14.08
N GLY A 538 17.68 -0.48 14.71
CA GLY A 538 18.58 -0.45 15.87
C GLY A 538 20.01 0.03 15.55
N GLU A 539 20.42 0.02 14.29
CA GLU A 539 21.65 0.66 13.82
C GLU A 539 21.43 2.12 13.37
N ALA A 540 20.20 2.63 13.55
CA ALA A 540 19.80 3.96 13.13
C ALA A 540 20.14 4.25 11.65
N PHE A 541 19.90 3.28 10.73
CA PHE A 541 20.03 3.53 9.30
C PHE A 541 18.88 4.39 8.77
N VAL A 542 17.73 4.30 9.41
CA VAL A 542 16.55 5.11 9.15
C VAL A 542 15.88 5.49 10.48
N ILE A 543 15.07 6.54 10.45
CA ILE A 543 14.16 6.91 11.55
C ILE A 543 12.74 6.66 11.05
N PRO A 544 12.05 5.59 11.45
CA PRO A 544 10.63 5.40 11.13
C PRO A 544 9.85 6.62 11.60
N TYR A 545 8.95 7.13 10.75
CA TYR A 545 8.31 8.41 11.01
C TYR A 545 6.79 8.28 11.05
N ALA A 546 6.16 8.01 9.89
CA ALA A 546 4.72 8.10 9.77
C ALA A 546 4.15 7.13 8.74
N LEU A 547 2.85 6.89 8.81
CA LEU A 547 2.07 6.28 7.75
C LEU A 547 1.57 7.35 6.78
N GLY A 548 1.37 7.00 5.54
CA GLY A 548 0.76 7.85 4.52
C GLY A 548 -0.73 8.06 4.75
N GLY A 549 -1.37 8.88 3.90
CA GLY A 549 -2.76 9.26 4.07
C GLY A 549 -2.94 10.26 5.19
N GLY A 550 -4.05 10.17 5.90
CA GLY A 550 -4.39 11.07 7.00
C GLY A 550 -5.24 12.25 6.56
N GLY A 551 -5.42 13.21 7.46
CA GLY A 551 -6.38 14.29 7.30
C GLY A 551 -7.79 13.89 7.74
N TYR A 552 -8.76 14.70 7.37
CA TYR A 552 -10.17 14.51 7.71
C TYR A 552 -11.04 14.43 6.46
N GLU A 553 -12.10 13.64 6.55
CA GLU A 553 -13.12 13.56 5.51
C GLU A 553 -14.53 13.61 6.10
N ALA A 554 -15.47 14.10 5.30
CA ALA A 554 -16.89 13.89 5.46
C ALA A 554 -17.31 12.82 4.45
N SER A 555 -17.85 11.68 4.89
CA SER A 555 -18.16 10.57 3.99
C SER A 555 -19.47 9.88 4.34
N LYS A 556 -20.32 9.66 3.34
CA LYS A 556 -21.51 8.79 3.44
C LYS A 556 -21.20 7.34 3.08
N LEU A 557 -19.98 7.01 2.66
CA LEU A 557 -19.57 5.62 2.52
C LEU A 557 -19.23 5.04 3.89
N GLU A 558 -19.67 3.81 4.18
CA GLU A 558 -19.33 3.15 5.44
C GLU A 558 -17.84 2.76 5.41
N PRO A 559 -16.99 3.29 6.32
CA PRO A 559 -15.54 3.19 6.17
C PRO A 559 -14.97 1.77 6.33
N PHE A 560 -15.77 0.80 6.83
CA PHE A 560 -15.34 -0.57 7.13
C PHE A 560 -16.18 -1.65 6.44
N ALA A 561 -16.99 -1.28 5.44
CA ALA A 561 -17.91 -2.20 4.75
C ALA A 561 -17.26 -2.89 3.55
N ALA A 562 -16.49 -2.17 2.76
CA ALA A 562 -15.83 -2.68 1.56
C ALA A 562 -14.61 -3.55 1.88
N ALA A 563 -14.05 -4.19 0.86
CA ALA A 563 -12.83 -4.97 0.95
C ALA A 563 -11.68 -4.17 1.58
N PHE A 564 -10.88 -4.82 2.38
CA PHE A 564 -9.68 -4.24 2.97
C PHE A 564 -8.44 -4.99 2.48
N SER A 565 -7.50 -4.26 1.90
CA SER A 565 -6.17 -4.78 1.61
C SER A 565 -5.16 -3.63 1.64
N PRO A 566 -4.02 -3.79 2.30
CA PRO A 566 -2.97 -2.78 2.30
C PRO A 566 -2.14 -2.74 0.99
N PHE A 567 -2.41 -3.62 0.06
CA PHE A 567 -1.70 -3.82 -1.22
C PHE A 567 -2.68 -4.21 -2.33
N GLY A 568 -2.22 -4.15 -3.58
CA GLY A 568 -3.06 -4.47 -4.74
C GLY A 568 -4.23 -3.49 -4.91
N MET A 569 -5.33 -3.95 -5.51
CA MET A 569 -6.47 -3.10 -5.87
C MET A 569 -7.73 -3.35 -5.02
N SER A 570 -7.70 -4.27 -4.06
CA SER A 570 -8.93 -4.70 -3.37
C SER A 570 -9.60 -3.60 -2.57
N ASN A 571 -8.82 -2.68 -1.98
CA ASN A 571 -9.32 -1.51 -1.24
C ASN A 571 -9.98 -0.44 -2.14
N LEU A 572 -9.86 -0.55 -3.47
CA LEU A 572 -10.52 0.34 -4.44
C LEU A 572 -11.91 -0.13 -4.85
N LYS A 573 -12.34 -1.30 -4.37
CA LYS A 573 -13.63 -1.92 -4.74
C LYS A 573 -14.81 -1.28 -4.02
N TYR A 574 -15.88 -1.00 -4.76
CA TYR A 574 -17.20 -0.65 -4.21
C TYR A 574 -18.06 -1.88 -3.86
N LYS A 575 -17.65 -3.10 -4.24
CA LYS A 575 -18.31 -4.33 -3.79
C LYS A 575 -18.30 -4.39 -2.26
N GLY A 576 -19.45 -4.64 -1.65
CA GLY A 576 -19.65 -4.61 -0.20
C GLY A 576 -19.91 -3.22 0.39
N GLN A 577 -19.68 -2.15 -0.36
CA GLN A 577 -19.83 -0.77 0.11
C GLN A 577 -21.30 -0.35 0.23
N ILE A 578 -21.58 0.52 1.20
CA ILE A 578 -22.92 1.03 1.52
C ILE A 578 -22.86 2.55 1.60
N VAL A 579 -23.90 3.21 1.06
CA VAL A 579 -24.11 4.65 1.25
C VAL A 579 -25.01 4.85 2.47
N MET A 580 -24.47 5.47 3.50
CA MET A 580 -25.16 5.82 4.74
C MET A 580 -26.04 7.06 4.55
N ALA A 581 -27.03 7.25 5.41
CA ALA A 581 -27.91 8.43 5.39
C ALA A 581 -27.14 9.73 5.75
N LYS A 582 -26.15 9.63 6.65
CA LYS A 582 -25.30 10.75 7.10
C LYS A 582 -23.84 10.29 7.21
N SER A 583 -22.92 11.24 7.20
CA SER A 583 -21.52 10.99 7.57
C SER A 583 -21.39 10.70 9.07
N LEU A 584 -20.29 10.07 9.46
CA LEU A 584 -19.97 9.78 10.86
C LEU A 584 -19.25 10.97 11.52
N SER A 585 -19.48 11.16 12.81
CA SER A 585 -18.59 11.97 13.64
C SER A 585 -17.29 11.20 13.94
N THR A 586 -16.27 11.91 14.44
CA THR A 586 -15.01 11.28 14.87
C THR A 586 -15.24 10.20 15.93
N GLU A 587 -16.14 10.42 16.89
CA GLU A 587 -16.45 9.47 17.96
C GLU A 587 -17.18 8.22 17.44
N GLU A 588 -18.13 8.39 16.51
CA GLU A 588 -18.83 7.28 15.85
C GLU A 588 -17.85 6.44 15.04
N TYR A 589 -16.96 7.09 14.27
CA TYR A 589 -15.90 6.43 13.49
C TYR A 589 -14.97 5.62 14.38
N GLN A 590 -14.45 6.21 15.47
CA GLN A 590 -13.52 5.54 16.38
C GLN A 590 -14.13 4.30 17.05
N LYS A 591 -15.43 4.34 17.37
CA LYS A 591 -16.14 3.16 17.89
C LYS A 591 -16.23 2.04 16.87
N LEU A 592 -16.56 2.38 15.62
CA LEU A 592 -16.61 1.40 14.54
C LEU A 592 -15.23 0.85 14.22
N GLU A 593 -14.20 1.69 14.21
CA GLU A 593 -12.80 1.27 13.99
C GLU A 593 -12.34 0.28 15.06
N ALA A 594 -12.61 0.59 16.34
CA ALA A 594 -12.24 -0.30 17.45
C ALA A 594 -12.95 -1.66 17.37
N GLN A 595 -14.23 -1.67 16.96
CA GLN A 595 -14.96 -2.91 16.73
C GLN A 595 -14.41 -3.68 15.53
N TRP A 596 -14.17 -2.98 14.43
CA TRP A 596 -13.60 -3.59 13.22
C TRP A 596 -12.22 -4.21 13.48
N ILE A 597 -11.35 -3.59 14.27
CA ILE A 597 -10.05 -4.15 14.66
C ILE A 597 -10.24 -5.49 15.38
N LYS A 598 -11.14 -5.57 16.36
CA LYS A 598 -11.43 -6.82 17.10
C LYS A 598 -11.97 -7.91 16.18
N ASP A 599 -12.93 -7.55 15.32
CA ASP A 599 -13.55 -8.50 14.39
C ASP A 599 -12.51 -9.01 13.37
N ARG A 600 -11.60 -8.13 12.92
CA ARG A 600 -10.50 -8.47 12.03
C ARG A 600 -9.52 -9.44 12.68
N GLU A 601 -9.10 -9.19 13.91
CA GLU A 601 -8.21 -10.10 14.67
C GLU A 601 -8.84 -11.49 14.81
N ALA A 602 -10.13 -11.55 15.12
CA ALA A 602 -10.88 -12.81 15.21
C ALA A 602 -10.96 -13.51 13.83
N ALA A 603 -11.28 -12.79 12.76
CA ALA A 603 -11.39 -13.35 11.42
C ALA A 603 -10.04 -13.89 10.89
N LEU A 604 -8.95 -13.17 11.11
CA LEU A 604 -7.60 -13.61 10.73
C LEU A 604 -7.14 -14.82 11.55
N SER A 605 -7.50 -14.90 12.83
CA SER A 605 -7.18 -16.04 13.69
C SER A 605 -7.96 -17.29 13.32
N ALA A 606 -9.19 -17.15 12.83
CA ALA A 606 -10.02 -18.27 12.38
C ALA A 606 -9.60 -18.82 11.01
N ASN A 607 -8.91 -18.03 10.21
CA ASN A 607 -8.47 -18.38 8.85
C ASN A 607 -7.04 -18.95 8.86
N LYS A 608 -6.81 -19.99 9.70
CA LYS A 608 -5.52 -20.68 9.86
C LYS A 608 -5.31 -21.73 8.80
#